data_36727e1c8309e7033c66ba0349db1755
#
_entry.id   36727e1c8309e7033c66ba0349db1755
#
_cell.length_a   1.000
_cell.length_b   1.000
_cell.length_c   1.000
_cell.angle_alpha   90.00
_cell.angle_beta   90.00
_cell.angle_gamma   90.00
#
_symmetry.space_group_name_H-M   'P 1'
#
loop_
_entity.id
_entity.type
_entity.pdbx_description
1 polymer ?
#
loop_
_entity_poly.entity_id
_entity_poly.type
_entity_poly.pdbx_seq_one_letter_code
_entity_poly.pdbx_strand_id
1 'polypeptide(L)'
;MKKYVIGLDYGTDSVRAVLIDTENGSEITSSVSYYQRWKEGRFCNPSANSFRQHPSDHIEGLEKTISEVVRESGIPAEQIVSICIDTTGSSPLPLTSDGVALALVPGFEENPNAMMVLWKDHTAIREAEEINTLARTWGGEDYTKYEGGIYSSEWFWAKILHISRADAEVKNAAYTWMEHCDYLTYLLSDHKDLTTFKRSRCAAGHKAMWHETWDGLPSGEFLNRLDPSLGELRGRLYRETYTSDEIAGCLNEEWAAKTGLTTKTIVTVGTFDAHSGAVGARVEENALIRIMGTSTCDIMVASGETIGDTTVKGICGQVDGSVIPGLIGLEAGQSAFGDVLAWYKDILMWPVYQVLMHSESISEELKKKLADEMEHDLIRKLTHEAEKIPLSDSVPIALDWVNGRRTPDADQELKAAISQLSLGTKAPHIFKALVNAICFGAKKIVDRFEEEGLKINKIIGIGGVARKSPFIMQTLANVLDMPIAVAASDQTPALGAAVYAAVSAGVYPTVQEASMKMGSGFEAEYQPKAEEVKHYKELMQQYQKLADFVEYNTKLKNNRKELQNS
;
A
#
# COMPACT_ATOMS: atom_id res chain seq x y z
N MET A 1 -29.98 -19.77 8.57
CA MET A 1 -29.01 -19.70 9.69
C MET A 1 -28.12 -18.51 9.38
N LYS A 2 -27.87 -17.65 10.34
CA LYS A 2 -26.95 -16.51 10.13
C LYS A 2 -25.56 -17.02 9.77
N LYS A 3 -24.90 -16.33 8.86
CA LYS A 3 -23.53 -16.61 8.45
C LYS A 3 -22.62 -15.43 8.83
N TYR A 4 -21.41 -15.75 9.20
CA TYR A 4 -20.37 -14.78 9.55
C TYR A 4 -19.10 -15.09 8.77
N VAL A 5 -18.27 -14.09 8.56
CA VAL A 5 -17.00 -14.21 7.86
C VAL A 5 -15.91 -13.46 8.61
N ILE A 6 -14.67 -13.89 8.44
CA ILE A 6 -13.50 -13.20 8.99
C ILE A 6 -12.75 -12.50 7.87
N GLY A 7 -12.53 -11.20 8.03
CA GLY A 7 -11.54 -10.45 7.25
C GLY A 7 -10.28 -10.22 8.07
N LEU A 8 -9.12 -10.46 7.46
CA LEU A 8 -7.82 -10.19 8.08
C LEU A 8 -7.07 -9.14 7.28
N ASP A 9 -6.58 -8.11 7.98
CA ASP A 9 -5.77 -7.03 7.43
C ASP A 9 -4.35 -7.09 8.05
N TYR A 10 -3.37 -7.42 7.20
CA TYR A 10 -1.95 -7.45 7.55
C TYR A 10 -1.26 -6.15 7.15
N GLY A 11 -1.32 -5.17 8.04
CA GLY A 11 -0.59 -3.92 7.89
C GLY A 11 0.91 -4.04 8.17
N THR A 12 1.60 -2.90 8.16
CA THR A 12 3.06 -2.84 8.39
C THR A 12 3.47 -3.24 9.80
N ASP A 13 2.67 -2.92 10.82
CA ASP A 13 3.05 -3.05 12.24
C ASP A 13 2.28 -4.13 12.99
N SER A 14 1.18 -4.58 12.43
CA SER A 14 0.23 -5.49 13.09
C SER A 14 -0.68 -6.19 12.10
N VAL A 15 -1.27 -7.31 12.53
CA VAL A 15 -2.42 -7.92 11.88
C VAL A 15 -3.68 -7.67 12.70
N ARG A 16 -4.79 -7.47 12.01
CA ARG A 16 -6.11 -7.36 12.59
C ARG A 16 -7.07 -8.38 11.96
N ALA A 17 -7.81 -9.09 12.80
CA ALA A 17 -8.93 -9.91 12.39
C ALA A 17 -10.24 -9.24 12.81
N VAL A 18 -11.23 -9.27 11.92
CA VAL A 18 -12.58 -8.74 12.18
C VAL A 18 -13.61 -9.80 11.82
N LEU A 19 -14.48 -10.13 12.75
CA LEU A 19 -15.63 -11.02 12.50
C LEU A 19 -16.85 -10.18 12.13
N ILE A 20 -17.38 -10.42 10.94
CA ILE A 20 -18.42 -9.60 10.30
C ILE A 20 -19.71 -10.41 10.11
N ASP A 21 -20.84 -9.79 10.47
CA ASP A 21 -22.18 -10.27 10.11
C ASP A 21 -22.43 -10.01 8.62
N THR A 22 -22.66 -11.08 7.85
CA THR A 22 -22.85 -10.96 6.41
C THR A 22 -24.16 -10.30 6.01
N GLU A 23 -25.14 -10.14 6.90
CA GLU A 23 -26.43 -9.51 6.56
C GLU A 23 -26.29 -7.98 6.35
N ASN A 24 -25.35 -7.34 7.05
CA ASN A 24 -25.28 -5.85 7.08
C ASN A 24 -23.85 -5.29 7.21
N GLY A 25 -22.81 -6.13 7.24
CA GLY A 25 -21.43 -5.69 7.39
C GLY A 25 -21.05 -5.20 8.80
N SER A 26 -21.88 -5.44 9.82
CA SER A 26 -21.54 -5.02 11.17
C SER A 26 -20.43 -5.86 11.77
N GLU A 27 -19.48 -5.18 12.39
CA GLU A 27 -18.44 -5.82 13.19
C GLU A 27 -19.04 -6.43 14.44
N ILE A 28 -18.79 -7.71 14.68
CA ILE A 28 -19.18 -8.44 15.88
C ILE A 28 -18.10 -8.33 16.96
N THR A 29 -16.86 -8.58 16.54
CA THR A 29 -15.67 -8.46 17.39
C THR A 29 -14.43 -8.34 16.50
N SER A 30 -13.37 -7.79 17.07
CA SER A 30 -12.07 -7.67 16.40
C SER A 30 -10.92 -7.96 17.37
N SER A 31 -9.80 -8.40 16.83
CA SER A 31 -8.55 -8.59 17.57
C SER A 31 -7.38 -8.05 16.78
N VAL A 32 -6.36 -7.55 17.50
CA VAL A 32 -5.12 -7.00 16.92
C VAL A 32 -3.91 -7.67 17.55
N SER A 33 -2.94 -8.04 16.73
CA SER A 33 -1.64 -8.52 17.16
C SER A 33 -0.52 -7.72 16.54
N TYR A 34 0.29 -7.05 17.35
CA TYR A 34 1.47 -6.33 16.90
C TYR A 34 2.63 -7.28 16.67
N TYR A 35 3.44 -7.02 15.64
CA TYR A 35 4.63 -7.81 15.31
C TYR A 35 5.75 -7.48 16.29
N GLN A 36 6.09 -8.42 17.14
CA GLN A 36 7.01 -8.16 18.24
C GLN A 36 8.45 -7.91 17.75
N ARG A 37 8.94 -8.74 16.82
CA ARG A 37 10.31 -8.59 16.26
C ARG A 37 10.46 -7.29 15.47
N TRP A 38 9.43 -6.90 14.73
CA TRP A 38 9.36 -5.63 14.04
C TRP A 38 9.40 -4.43 15.01
N LYS A 39 8.61 -4.48 16.08
CA LYS A 39 8.58 -3.44 17.13
C LYS A 39 9.93 -3.26 17.82
N GLU A 40 10.71 -4.33 17.94
CA GLU A 40 12.08 -4.30 18.44
C GLU A 40 13.09 -3.76 17.43
N GLY A 41 12.68 -3.42 16.22
CA GLY A 41 13.53 -2.92 15.14
C GLY A 41 14.43 -4.00 14.52
N ARG A 42 14.13 -5.29 14.76
CA ARG A 42 14.93 -6.39 14.21
C ARG A 42 14.79 -6.46 12.70
N PHE A 43 15.90 -6.82 12.05
CA PHE A 43 15.98 -7.02 10.60
C PHE A 43 15.70 -5.77 9.75
N CYS A 44 15.79 -4.58 10.36
CA CYS A 44 15.61 -3.30 9.69
C CYS A 44 16.90 -2.49 9.70
N ASN A 45 17.26 -1.94 8.56
CA ASN A 45 18.34 -0.97 8.42
C ASN A 45 17.86 0.23 7.59
N PRO A 46 17.26 1.25 8.23
CA PRO A 46 16.73 2.42 7.51
C PRO A 46 17.79 3.18 6.70
N SER A 47 19.05 3.18 7.16
CA SER A 47 20.15 3.85 6.44
C SER A 47 20.49 3.18 5.10
N ALA A 48 20.20 1.88 4.97
CA ALA A 48 20.33 1.09 3.76
C ALA A 48 19.00 0.87 3.03
N ASN A 49 17.92 1.50 3.45
CA ASN A 49 16.55 1.27 2.94
C ASN A 49 16.13 -0.21 2.97
N SER A 50 16.65 -0.97 3.93
CA SER A 50 16.37 -2.40 4.08
C SER A 50 15.36 -2.64 5.19
N PHE A 51 14.25 -3.29 4.85
CA PHE A 51 13.15 -3.57 5.75
C PHE A 51 12.68 -5.02 5.55
N ARG A 52 12.92 -5.86 6.56
CA ARG A 52 12.58 -7.28 6.54
C ARG A 52 11.70 -7.62 7.72
N GLN A 53 10.76 -8.55 7.54
CA GLN A 53 9.91 -9.05 8.61
C GLN A 53 10.01 -10.57 8.71
N HIS A 54 10.16 -11.05 9.94
CA HIS A 54 10.28 -12.48 10.18
C HIS A 54 8.90 -13.16 10.08
N PRO A 55 8.74 -14.26 9.32
CA PRO A 55 7.43 -14.90 9.10
C PRO A 55 6.75 -15.38 10.39
N SER A 56 7.50 -15.64 11.48
CA SER A 56 6.91 -15.99 12.77
C SER A 56 6.00 -14.89 13.33
N ASP A 57 6.31 -13.60 13.15
CA ASP A 57 5.45 -12.52 13.62
C ASP A 57 4.06 -12.59 12.96
N HIS A 58 4.02 -12.97 11.67
CA HIS A 58 2.78 -13.09 10.91
C HIS A 58 1.99 -14.35 11.29
N ILE A 59 2.68 -15.49 11.48
CA ILE A 59 2.06 -16.76 11.89
C ILE A 59 1.49 -16.67 13.31
N GLU A 60 2.26 -16.12 14.24
CA GLU A 60 1.83 -15.88 15.63
C GLU A 60 0.62 -14.94 15.67
N GLY A 61 0.65 -13.88 14.85
CA GLY A 61 -0.46 -12.93 14.71
C GLY A 61 -1.71 -13.58 14.13
N LEU A 62 -1.56 -14.43 13.10
CA LEU A 62 -2.66 -15.17 12.47
C LEU A 62 -3.40 -16.06 13.47
N GLU A 63 -2.65 -16.89 14.19
CA GLU A 63 -3.19 -17.79 15.21
C GLU A 63 -3.92 -17.02 16.30
N LYS A 64 -3.26 -16.00 16.87
CA LYS A 64 -3.80 -15.20 17.96
C LYS A 64 -5.09 -14.50 17.56
N THR A 65 -5.08 -13.75 16.46
CA THR A 65 -6.22 -12.89 16.12
C THR A 65 -7.45 -13.69 15.71
N ILE A 66 -7.28 -14.79 14.94
CA ILE A 66 -8.42 -15.65 14.58
C ILE A 66 -8.98 -16.34 15.82
N SER A 67 -8.13 -16.96 16.68
CA SER A 67 -8.60 -17.66 17.88
C SER A 67 -9.31 -16.73 18.87
N GLU A 68 -8.84 -15.48 19.00
CA GLU A 68 -9.47 -14.47 19.86
C GLU A 68 -10.85 -14.06 19.34
N VAL A 69 -11.01 -13.70 18.05
CA VAL A 69 -12.32 -13.30 17.52
C VAL A 69 -13.33 -14.46 17.53
N VAL A 70 -12.90 -15.69 17.29
CA VAL A 70 -13.76 -16.87 17.38
C VAL A 70 -14.25 -17.06 18.82
N ARG A 71 -13.34 -17.07 19.78
CA ARG A 71 -13.65 -17.24 21.20
C ARG A 71 -14.54 -16.13 21.75
N GLU A 72 -14.19 -14.87 21.48
CA GLU A 72 -14.87 -13.70 22.06
C GLU A 72 -16.25 -13.44 21.46
N SER A 73 -16.47 -13.86 20.20
CA SER A 73 -17.77 -13.73 19.55
C SER A 73 -18.85 -14.61 20.20
N GLY A 74 -18.49 -15.76 20.75
CA GLY A 74 -19.44 -16.79 21.21
C GLY A 74 -20.27 -17.41 20.09
N ILE A 75 -19.94 -17.14 18.83
CA ILE A 75 -20.63 -17.66 17.65
C ILE A 75 -20.17 -19.11 17.39
N PRO A 76 -21.08 -20.05 17.14
CA PRO A 76 -20.72 -21.41 16.73
C PRO A 76 -19.81 -21.41 15.50
N ALA A 77 -18.73 -22.18 15.55
CA ALA A 77 -17.73 -22.25 14.47
C ALA A 77 -18.33 -22.57 13.09
N GLU A 78 -19.40 -23.39 13.05
CA GLU A 78 -20.09 -23.75 11.82
C GLU A 78 -20.83 -22.59 11.14
N GLN A 79 -21.03 -21.48 11.85
CA GLN A 79 -21.62 -20.26 11.30
C GLN A 79 -20.56 -19.29 10.75
N ILE A 80 -19.28 -19.50 11.05
CA ILE A 80 -18.16 -18.74 10.49
C ILE A 80 -17.69 -19.47 9.24
N VAL A 81 -18.21 -19.03 8.08
CA VAL A 81 -18.20 -19.84 6.86
C VAL A 81 -17.00 -19.60 5.95
N SER A 82 -16.31 -18.47 6.08
CA SER A 82 -15.15 -18.15 5.24
C SER A 82 -14.20 -17.14 5.89
N ILE A 83 -12.95 -17.17 5.41
CA ILE A 83 -11.85 -16.25 5.78
C ILE A 83 -11.23 -15.71 4.51
N CYS A 84 -10.97 -14.40 4.45
CA CYS A 84 -10.12 -13.76 3.45
C CYS A 84 -9.03 -12.93 4.12
N ILE A 85 -7.86 -12.86 3.48
CA ILE A 85 -6.68 -12.15 3.98
C ILE A 85 -6.29 -11.07 2.98
N ASP A 86 -6.11 -9.85 3.45
CA ASP A 86 -5.38 -8.83 2.74
C ASP A 86 -4.06 -8.51 3.43
N THR A 87 -3.10 -8.01 2.65
CA THR A 87 -1.76 -7.69 3.15
C THR A 87 -1.20 -6.47 2.44
N THR A 88 -0.20 -5.86 3.06
CA THR A 88 0.68 -4.94 2.32
C THR A 88 1.33 -5.66 1.14
N GLY A 89 1.64 -4.95 0.06
CA GLY A 89 2.26 -5.51 -1.15
C GLY A 89 3.06 -4.47 -1.97
N SER A 90 4.11 -4.93 -2.64
CA SER A 90 4.66 -6.30 -2.77
C SER A 90 5.51 -6.64 -1.55
N SER A 91 5.24 -7.78 -0.94
CA SER A 91 6.00 -8.26 0.23
C SER A 91 6.33 -9.75 0.08
N PRO A 92 7.17 -10.12 -0.90
CA PRO A 92 7.49 -11.51 -1.20
C PRO A 92 8.43 -12.13 -0.17
N LEU A 93 8.34 -13.46 -0.01
CA LEU A 93 9.25 -14.26 0.80
C LEU A 93 9.65 -15.57 0.10
N PRO A 94 10.89 -16.07 0.35
CA PRO A 94 11.36 -17.33 -0.23
C PRO A 94 10.84 -18.54 0.55
N LEU A 95 10.48 -19.61 -0.17
CA LEU A 95 10.01 -20.88 0.39
C LEU A 95 10.85 -22.06 -0.08
N THR A 96 10.91 -23.09 0.75
CA THR A 96 11.43 -24.43 0.38
C THR A 96 10.47 -25.15 -0.57
N SER A 97 10.88 -26.30 -1.10
CA SER A 97 10.02 -27.19 -1.90
C SER A 97 8.80 -27.74 -1.15
N ASP A 98 8.87 -27.75 0.17
CA ASP A 98 7.77 -28.22 1.03
C ASP A 98 6.86 -27.06 1.46
N GLY A 99 7.06 -25.86 0.91
CA GLY A 99 6.23 -24.68 1.21
C GLY A 99 6.51 -24.02 2.57
N VAL A 100 7.65 -24.31 3.19
CA VAL A 100 8.08 -23.69 4.45
C VAL A 100 8.81 -22.39 4.14
N ALA A 101 8.47 -21.29 4.82
CA ALA A 101 9.21 -20.04 4.70
C ALA A 101 10.67 -20.24 5.11
N LEU A 102 11.60 -19.77 4.29
CA LEU A 102 13.01 -20.11 4.43
C LEU A 102 13.59 -19.66 5.78
N ALA A 103 13.15 -18.51 6.31
CA ALA A 103 13.55 -18.04 7.65
C ALA A 103 13.05 -18.93 8.81
N LEU A 104 12.23 -19.95 8.57
CA LEU A 104 11.83 -20.95 9.56
C LEU A 104 12.68 -22.23 9.49
N VAL A 105 13.62 -22.30 8.55
CA VAL A 105 14.50 -23.44 8.35
C VAL A 105 15.81 -23.23 9.13
N PRO A 106 16.33 -24.27 9.84
CA PRO A 106 17.59 -24.17 10.58
C PRO A 106 18.74 -23.60 9.76
N GLY A 107 19.38 -22.54 10.30
CA GLY A 107 20.47 -21.81 9.66
C GLY A 107 20.05 -20.55 8.90
N PHE A 108 18.76 -20.29 8.69
CA PHE A 108 18.25 -19.09 8.03
C PHE A 108 17.47 -18.17 8.95
N GLU A 109 17.27 -18.51 10.23
CA GLU A 109 16.38 -17.80 11.16
C GLU A 109 16.79 -16.33 11.40
N GLU A 110 18.07 -16.05 11.32
CA GLU A 110 18.61 -14.70 11.51
C GLU A 110 19.07 -14.05 10.18
N ASN A 111 18.84 -14.71 9.04
CA ASN A 111 19.21 -14.15 7.73
C ASN A 111 18.09 -13.25 7.18
N PRO A 112 18.30 -11.91 7.10
CA PRO A 112 17.27 -10.99 6.61
C PRO A 112 16.82 -11.27 5.16
N ASN A 113 17.68 -11.86 4.33
CA ASN A 113 17.36 -12.20 2.95
C ASN A 113 16.48 -13.45 2.81
N ALA A 114 16.38 -14.27 3.87
CA ALA A 114 15.47 -15.41 3.93
C ALA A 114 14.06 -15.03 4.46
N MET A 115 13.86 -13.78 4.84
CA MET A 115 12.62 -13.26 5.41
C MET A 115 11.72 -12.62 4.37
N MET A 116 10.55 -12.14 4.81
CA MET A 116 9.67 -11.34 3.98
C MET A 116 10.31 -9.98 3.67
N VAL A 117 10.37 -9.62 2.40
CA VAL A 117 10.90 -8.34 1.92
C VAL A 117 9.75 -7.34 1.89
N LEU A 118 9.66 -6.47 2.90
CA LEU A 118 8.52 -5.59 3.10
C LEU A 118 8.31 -4.63 1.90
N TRP A 119 7.07 -4.20 1.66
CA TRP A 119 6.68 -3.31 0.56
C TRP A 119 7.56 -2.06 0.44
N LYS A 120 7.94 -1.42 1.55
CA LYS A 120 8.78 -0.21 1.60
C LYS A 120 10.30 -0.46 1.55
N ASP A 121 10.73 -1.68 1.25
CA ASP A 121 12.14 -2.00 1.04
C ASP A 121 12.60 -1.49 -0.32
N HIS A 122 13.65 -0.68 -0.35
CA HIS A 122 14.20 -0.06 -1.55
C HIS A 122 15.63 -0.52 -1.85
N THR A 123 16.04 -1.69 -1.38
CA THR A 123 17.39 -2.23 -1.66
C THR A 123 17.60 -2.55 -3.14
N ALA A 124 16.53 -2.77 -3.91
CA ALA A 124 16.55 -3.24 -5.30
C ALA A 124 16.46 -2.12 -6.36
N ILE A 125 16.89 -0.88 -6.05
CA ILE A 125 16.80 0.26 -7.00
C ILE A 125 17.55 -0.05 -8.31
N ARG A 126 18.77 -0.57 -8.22
CA ARG A 126 19.58 -0.91 -9.39
C ARG A 126 18.92 -2.00 -10.25
N GLU A 127 18.39 -3.02 -9.62
CA GLU A 127 17.73 -4.13 -10.30
C GLU A 127 16.44 -3.65 -11.02
N ALA A 128 15.69 -2.74 -10.42
CA ALA A 128 14.54 -2.11 -11.08
C ALA A 128 14.94 -1.30 -12.32
N GLU A 129 16.03 -0.55 -12.25
CA GLU A 129 16.58 0.19 -13.41
C GLU A 129 17.02 -0.76 -14.54
N GLU A 130 17.63 -1.90 -14.20
CA GLU A 130 18.01 -2.93 -15.16
C GLU A 130 16.78 -3.55 -15.84
N ILE A 131 15.72 -3.86 -15.07
CA ILE A 131 14.44 -4.36 -15.59
C ILE A 131 13.84 -3.33 -16.56
N ASN A 132 13.76 -2.06 -16.17
CA ASN A 132 13.23 -0.98 -16.99
C ASN A 132 14.02 -0.79 -18.29
N THR A 133 15.34 -0.85 -18.21
CA THR A 133 16.22 -0.74 -19.37
C THR A 133 16.02 -1.91 -20.33
N LEU A 134 16.00 -3.13 -19.79
CA LEU A 134 15.80 -4.32 -20.59
C LEU A 134 14.43 -4.33 -21.25
N ALA A 135 13.34 -4.01 -20.53
CA ALA A 135 11.99 -3.99 -21.05
C ALA A 135 11.85 -3.15 -22.34
N ARG A 136 12.63 -2.06 -22.43
CA ARG A 136 12.62 -1.14 -23.57
C ARG A 136 13.58 -1.54 -24.72
N THR A 137 14.55 -2.44 -24.48
CA THR A 137 15.68 -2.67 -25.41
C THR A 137 15.82 -4.11 -25.89
N TRP A 138 15.14 -5.07 -25.28
CA TRP A 138 15.35 -6.49 -25.60
C TRP A 138 14.69 -7.00 -26.89
N GLY A 139 13.82 -6.17 -27.48
CA GLY A 139 13.22 -6.43 -28.78
C GLY A 139 11.95 -7.31 -28.76
N GLY A 140 11.43 -7.63 -27.58
CA GLY A 140 10.16 -8.35 -27.37
C GLY A 140 9.11 -7.47 -26.68
N GLU A 141 8.18 -8.11 -25.96
CA GLU A 141 7.08 -7.45 -25.22
C GLU A 141 7.62 -6.55 -24.10
N ASP A 142 7.07 -5.36 -23.94
CA ASP A 142 7.30 -4.51 -22.78
C ASP A 142 6.40 -4.98 -21.63
N TYR A 143 6.97 -5.81 -20.74
CA TYR A 143 6.24 -6.37 -19.60
C TYR A 143 5.88 -5.33 -18.54
N THR A 144 6.47 -4.13 -18.57
CA THR A 144 6.13 -3.04 -17.64
C THR A 144 4.89 -2.25 -18.07
N LYS A 145 4.36 -2.52 -19.26
CA LYS A 145 3.28 -1.78 -19.91
C LYS A 145 2.07 -1.55 -19.02
N TYR A 146 1.60 -2.59 -18.31
CA TYR A 146 0.43 -2.50 -17.42
C TYR A 146 0.76 -2.06 -16.00
N GLU A 147 2.02 -1.81 -15.71
CA GLU A 147 2.52 -1.19 -14.48
C GLU A 147 2.96 0.26 -14.71
N GLY A 148 2.29 0.93 -15.64
CA GLY A 148 2.53 2.32 -15.99
C GLY A 148 3.79 2.58 -16.81
N GLY A 149 4.47 1.53 -17.29
CA GLY A 149 5.70 1.62 -18.11
C GLY A 149 6.97 1.80 -17.29
N ILE A 150 6.91 1.69 -15.96
CA ILE A 150 8.08 1.82 -15.06
C ILE A 150 7.94 0.80 -13.93
N TYR A 151 8.91 -0.12 -13.84
CA TYR A 151 8.99 -1.12 -12.77
C TYR A 151 9.69 -0.55 -11.54
N SER A 152 9.12 -0.74 -10.35
CA SER A 152 9.63 -0.19 -9.09
C SER A 152 10.56 -1.15 -8.36
N SER A 153 11.50 -0.60 -7.58
CA SER A 153 12.32 -1.36 -6.62
C SER A 153 11.51 -2.02 -5.50
N GLU A 154 10.28 -1.54 -5.27
CA GLU A 154 9.36 -2.07 -4.28
C GLU A 154 8.71 -3.40 -4.72
N TRP A 155 8.90 -3.87 -5.97
CA TRP A 155 8.11 -4.93 -6.56
C TRP A 155 8.84 -6.26 -6.73
N PHE A 156 8.07 -7.31 -6.94
CA PHE A 156 8.42 -8.72 -6.86
C PHE A 156 9.76 -9.10 -7.52
N TRP A 157 9.90 -8.85 -8.83
CA TRP A 157 11.08 -9.29 -9.58
C TRP A 157 12.35 -8.53 -9.21
N ALA A 158 12.24 -7.23 -8.93
CA ALA A 158 13.40 -6.43 -8.52
C ALA A 158 13.96 -6.93 -7.18
N LYS A 159 13.09 -7.19 -6.20
CA LYS A 159 13.48 -7.72 -4.89
C LYS A 159 14.12 -9.10 -4.98
N ILE A 160 13.54 -10.00 -5.75
CA ILE A 160 14.09 -11.36 -5.94
C ILE A 160 15.44 -11.29 -6.65
N LEU A 161 15.57 -10.48 -7.70
CA LEU A 161 16.82 -10.31 -8.42
C LEU A 161 17.94 -9.78 -7.50
N HIS A 162 17.60 -8.76 -6.68
CA HIS A 162 18.53 -8.21 -5.70
C HIS A 162 19.03 -9.28 -4.71
N ILE A 163 18.11 -10.01 -4.08
CA ILE A 163 18.48 -11.04 -3.10
C ILE A 163 19.25 -12.17 -3.76
N SER A 164 18.85 -12.61 -4.95
CA SER A 164 19.56 -13.68 -5.69
C SER A 164 21.01 -13.31 -6.01
N ARG A 165 21.32 -12.02 -6.14
CA ARG A 165 22.69 -11.53 -6.36
C ARG A 165 23.45 -11.29 -5.06
N ALA A 166 22.75 -10.81 -4.02
CA ALA A 166 23.35 -10.46 -2.75
C ALA A 166 23.64 -11.67 -1.85
N ASP A 167 22.87 -12.77 -2.00
CA ASP A 167 22.91 -13.92 -1.09
C ASP A 167 22.78 -15.24 -1.85
N ALA A 168 23.93 -15.89 -2.07
CA ALA A 168 23.99 -17.16 -2.79
C ALA A 168 23.36 -18.32 -2.01
N GLU A 169 23.36 -18.28 -0.68
CA GLU A 169 22.78 -19.34 0.16
C GLU A 169 21.27 -19.30 0.05
N VAL A 170 20.66 -18.12 0.18
CA VAL A 170 19.21 -17.92 -0.01
C VAL A 170 18.81 -18.25 -1.44
N LYS A 171 19.55 -17.78 -2.45
CA LYS A 171 19.30 -18.11 -3.87
C LYS A 171 19.21 -19.62 -4.09
N ASN A 172 20.13 -20.40 -3.53
CA ASN A 172 20.21 -21.84 -3.74
C ASN A 172 19.15 -22.62 -2.93
N ALA A 173 18.79 -22.13 -1.75
CA ALA A 173 17.81 -22.75 -0.86
C ALA A 173 16.36 -22.44 -1.22
N ALA A 174 16.10 -21.29 -1.83
CA ALA A 174 14.77 -20.87 -2.24
C ALA A 174 14.26 -21.69 -3.44
N TYR A 175 13.28 -22.57 -3.21
CA TYR A 175 12.62 -23.29 -4.29
C TYR A 175 11.67 -22.40 -5.07
N THR A 176 10.88 -21.60 -4.38
CA THR A 176 9.91 -20.66 -4.97
C THR A 176 9.78 -19.41 -4.10
N TRP A 177 9.06 -18.41 -4.61
CA TRP A 177 8.72 -17.19 -3.90
C TRP A 177 7.21 -16.98 -3.89
N MET A 178 6.68 -16.47 -2.79
CA MET A 178 5.27 -16.09 -2.67
C MET A 178 5.11 -14.66 -2.18
N GLU A 179 4.10 -13.96 -2.69
CA GLU A 179 3.61 -12.74 -2.04
C GLU A 179 3.00 -13.08 -0.68
N HIS A 180 3.03 -12.13 0.22
CA HIS A 180 2.57 -12.31 1.60
C HIS A 180 1.11 -12.78 1.69
N CYS A 181 0.20 -12.19 0.90
CA CYS A 181 -1.19 -12.61 0.85
C CYS A 181 -1.35 -14.06 0.37
N ASP A 182 -0.57 -14.49 -0.62
CA ASP A 182 -0.57 -15.87 -1.09
C ASP A 182 -0.03 -16.84 -0.03
N TYR A 183 1.06 -16.46 0.65
CA TYR A 183 1.68 -17.31 1.67
C TYR A 183 0.76 -17.58 2.86
N LEU A 184 0.11 -16.55 3.39
CA LEU A 184 -0.80 -16.71 4.52
C LEU A 184 -2.06 -17.51 4.12
N THR A 185 -2.58 -17.29 2.93
CA THR A 185 -3.67 -18.10 2.36
C THR A 185 -3.24 -19.55 2.19
N TYR A 186 -2.02 -19.81 1.69
CA TYR A 186 -1.43 -21.13 1.58
C TYR A 186 -1.31 -21.84 2.94
N LEU A 187 -0.87 -21.12 3.98
CA LEU A 187 -0.76 -21.69 5.33
C LEU A 187 -2.09 -22.19 5.87
N LEU A 188 -3.17 -21.44 5.64
CA LEU A 188 -4.51 -21.82 6.10
C LEU A 188 -5.14 -22.94 5.27
N SER A 189 -4.87 -22.97 3.96
CA SER A 189 -5.52 -23.89 3.01
C SER A 189 -5.12 -25.35 3.22
N ASP A 190 -6.03 -26.25 2.90
CA ASP A 190 -5.78 -27.69 2.74
C ASP A 190 -5.07 -28.05 1.41
N HIS A 191 -5.01 -27.12 0.47
CA HIS A 191 -4.29 -27.27 -0.81
C HIS A 191 -2.82 -26.93 -0.63
N LYS A 192 -1.94 -27.96 -0.67
CA LYS A 192 -0.50 -27.82 -0.38
C LYS A 192 0.44 -27.97 -1.59
N ASP A 193 -0.09 -28.19 -2.77
CA ASP A 193 0.73 -28.22 -3.99
C ASP A 193 1.07 -26.81 -4.46
N LEU A 194 2.36 -26.45 -4.35
CA LEU A 194 2.90 -25.12 -4.69
C LEU A 194 2.69 -24.74 -6.16
N THR A 195 2.57 -25.73 -7.05
CA THR A 195 2.46 -25.51 -8.51
C THR A 195 1.03 -25.23 -8.97
N THR A 196 0.06 -25.76 -8.24
CA THR A 196 -1.39 -25.63 -8.55
C THR A 196 -2.13 -24.76 -7.55
N PHE A 197 -1.45 -24.30 -6.47
CA PHE A 197 -2.05 -23.39 -5.50
C PHE A 197 -2.46 -22.07 -6.17
N LYS A 198 -3.70 -21.64 -5.94
CA LYS A 198 -4.26 -20.42 -6.50
C LYS A 198 -3.54 -19.17 -5.99
N ARG A 199 -3.01 -18.39 -6.92
CA ARG A 199 -2.29 -17.15 -6.62
C ARG A 199 -3.16 -15.92 -6.91
N SER A 200 -2.98 -14.90 -6.13
CA SER A 200 -3.67 -13.63 -6.23
C SER A 200 -3.43 -12.92 -7.56
N ARG A 201 -4.49 -12.64 -8.31
CA ARG A 201 -4.42 -11.80 -9.51
C ARG A 201 -4.02 -10.37 -9.19
N CYS A 202 -4.49 -9.85 -8.06
CA CYS A 202 -4.12 -8.52 -7.57
C CYS A 202 -2.59 -8.42 -7.40
N ALA A 203 -1.98 -9.35 -6.65
CA ALA A 203 -0.55 -9.35 -6.42
C ALA A 203 0.27 -9.57 -7.69
N ALA A 204 -0.12 -10.55 -8.50
CA ALA A 204 0.59 -10.92 -9.72
C ALA A 204 0.55 -9.82 -10.79
N GLY A 205 -0.62 -9.24 -11.03
CA GLY A 205 -0.80 -8.23 -12.07
C GLY A 205 -0.20 -6.87 -11.70
N HIS A 206 -0.31 -6.45 -10.43
CA HIS A 206 0.23 -5.15 -10.01
C HIS A 206 1.73 -5.17 -9.69
N LYS A 207 2.32 -6.35 -9.38
CA LYS A 207 3.71 -6.38 -8.84
C LYS A 207 4.63 -7.38 -9.52
N ALA A 208 4.11 -8.36 -10.29
CA ALA A 208 4.93 -9.40 -10.92
C ALA A 208 4.86 -9.39 -12.46
N MET A 209 4.37 -8.32 -13.06
CA MET A 209 4.23 -8.17 -14.52
C MET A 209 3.40 -9.32 -15.14
N TRP A 210 2.42 -9.85 -14.40
CA TRP A 210 1.51 -10.87 -14.92
C TRP A 210 0.40 -10.23 -15.76
N HIS A 211 0.15 -10.75 -16.96
CA HIS A 211 -0.98 -10.32 -17.77
C HIS A 211 -1.43 -11.43 -18.75
N GLU A 212 -2.71 -11.42 -19.12
CA GLU A 212 -3.30 -12.40 -20.02
C GLU A 212 -2.75 -12.30 -21.45
N THR A 213 -2.40 -11.11 -21.92
CA THR A 213 -1.90 -10.89 -23.31
C THR A 213 -0.60 -11.60 -23.63
N TRP A 214 0.23 -11.91 -22.63
CA TRP A 214 1.45 -12.72 -22.77
C TRP A 214 1.41 -14.02 -21.97
N ASP A 215 0.19 -14.46 -21.65
CA ASP A 215 -0.06 -15.78 -21.10
C ASP A 215 0.63 -16.04 -19.75
N GLY A 216 0.58 -15.04 -18.87
CA GLY A 216 1.04 -15.15 -17.50
C GLY A 216 2.15 -14.17 -17.10
N LEU A 217 3.14 -14.66 -16.37
CA LEU A 217 4.34 -13.91 -15.98
C LEU A 217 5.27 -13.66 -17.17
N PRO A 218 6.24 -12.72 -17.08
CA PRO A 218 7.22 -12.47 -18.14
C PRO A 218 7.87 -13.75 -18.65
N SER A 219 8.26 -13.77 -19.92
CA SER A 219 8.86 -14.95 -20.53
C SER A 219 10.17 -15.35 -19.86
N GLY A 220 10.46 -16.66 -19.88
CA GLY A 220 11.75 -17.15 -19.37
C GLY A 220 12.95 -16.55 -20.11
N GLU A 221 12.80 -16.18 -21.40
CA GLU A 221 13.86 -15.50 -22.16
C GLU A 221 14.16 -14.12 -21.60
N PHE A 222 13.14 -13.29 -21.35
CA PHE A 222 13.30 -11.97 -20.74
C PHE A 222 13.98 -12.06 -19.38
N LEU A 223 13.48 -12.95 -18.51
CA LEU A 223 14.03 -13.13 -17.16
C LEU A 223 15.46 -13.69 -17.16
N ASN A 224 15.77 -14.61 -18.08
CA ASN A 224 17.15 -15.13 -18.25
C ASN A 224 18.15 -14.05 -18.67
N ARG A 225 17.71 -13.01 -19.39
CA ARG A 225 18.59 -11.88 -19.77
C ARG A 225 18.94 -11.00 -18.57
N LEU A 226 18.09 -10.97 -17.54
CA LEU A 226 18.40 -10.30 -16.26
C LEU A 226 19.32 -11.16 -15.39
N ASP A 227 18.92 -12.40 -15.16
CA ASP A 227 19.69 -13.40 -14.42
C ASP A 227 19.14 -14.81 -14.73
N PRO A 228 19.99 -15.82 -15.03
CA PRO A 228 19.53 -17.18 -15.30
C PRO A 228 18.68 -17.79 -14.19
N SER A 229 18.91 -17.42 -12.92
CA SER A 229 18.12 -17.92 -11.79
C SER A 229 16.67 -17.46 -11.82
N LEU A 230 16.37 -16.30 -12.40
CA LEU A 230 14.99 -15.83 -12.56
C LEU A 230 14.24 -16.66 -13.62
N GLY A 231 14.92 -17.04 -14.71
CA GLY A 231 14.33 -17.92 -15.72
C GLY A 231 14.04 -19.33 -15.17
N GLU A 232 14.93 -19.86 -14.32
CA GLU A 232 14.68 -21.12 -13.60
C GLU A 232 13.53 -20.99 -12.61
N LEU A 233 13.48 -19.91 -11.84
CA LEU A 233 12.39 -19.62 -10.90
C LEU A 233 11.05 -19.53 -11.62
N ARG A 234 11.01 -18.88 -12.81
CA ARG A 234 9.79 -18.76 -13.63
C ARG A 234 9.12 -20.11 -13.89
N GLY A 235 9.90 -21.18 -14.09
CA GLY A 235 9.40 -22.53 -14.30
C GLY A 235 8.76 -23.16 -13.05
N ARG A 236 8.97 -22.59 -11.87
CA ARG A 236 8.42 -23.04 -10.56
C ARG A 236 7.34 -22.09 -10.01
N LEU A 237 6.99 -21.05 -10.77
CA LEU A 237 5.91 -20.14 -10.45
C LEU A 237 4.63 -20.51 -11.24
N TYR A 238 3.57 -19.81 -10.94
CA TYR A 238 2.25 -19.97 -11.52
C TYR A 238 2.16 -19.41 -12.95
N ARG A 239 1.16 -19.86 -13.68
CA ARG A 239 0.75 -19.30 -14.96
C ARG A 239 -0.58 -18.56 -14.84
N GLU A 240 -1.56 -19.19 -14.17
CA GLU A 240 -2.89 -18.65 -13.95
C GLU A 240 -2.97 -17.91 -12.62
N THR A 241 -3.87 -16.95 -12.55
CA THR A 241 -4.16 -16.15 -11.36
C THR A 241 -5.67 -16.08 -11.13
N TYR A 242 -6.04 -15.79 -9.89
CA TYR A 242 -7.42 -15.88 -9.45
C TYR A 242 -7.85 -14.59 -8.73
N THR A 243 -9.12 -14.21 -8.90
CA THR A 243 -9.71 -13.06 -8.22
C THR A 243 -9.99 -13.38 -6.75
N SER A 244 -10.08 -12.34 -5.91
CA SER A 244 -10.13 -12.53 -4.45
C SER A 244 -11.48 -12.99 -3.91
N ASP A 245 -12.49 -13.16 -4.75
CA ASP A 245 -13.78 -13.80 -4.44
C ASP A 245 -13.78 -15.31 -4.71
N GLU A 246 -12.68 -15.86 -5.24
CA GLU A 246 -12.55 -17.29 -5.51
C GLU A 246 -12.03 -18.07 -4.30
N ILE A 247 -12.41 -19.33 -4.24
CA ILE A 247 -11.99 -20.29 -3.20
C ILE A 247 -10.56 -20.76 -3.49
N ALA A 248 -9.63 -20.55 -2.55
CA ALA A 248 -8.28 -21.10 -2.60
C ALA A 248 -8.22 -22.53 -2.01
N GLY A 249 -9.10 -22.85 -1.08
CA GLY A 249 -9.21 -24.15 -0.42
C GLY A 249 -10.15 -24.08 0.77
N CYS A 250 -10.12 -25.12 1.60
CA CYS A 250 -10.75 -25.14 2.91
C CYS A 250 -9.68 -25.05 4.01
N LEU A 251 -10.08 -24.67 5.21
CA LEU A 251 -9.17 -24.61 6.34
C LEU A 251 -8.62 -26.01 6.67
N ASN A 252 -7.29 -26.14 6.75
CA ASN A 252 -6.68 -27.42 7.08
C ASN A 252 -6.86 -27.79 8.55
N GLU A 253 -6.60 -29.06 8.89
CA GLU A 253 -6.82 -29.62 10.24
C GLU A 253 -6.00 -28.89 11.32
N GLU A 254 -4.75 -28.55 11.02
CA GLU A 254 -3.86 -27.84 11.95
C GLU A 254 -4.46 -26.49 12.36
N TRP A 255 -4.84 -25.68 11.37
CA TRP A 255 -5.38 -24.34 11.62
C TRP A 255 -6.81 -24.38 12.18
N ALA A 256 -7.61 -25.38 11.82
CA ALA A 256 -8.90 -25.60 12.45
C ALA A 256 -8.75 -25.86 13.96
N ALA A 257 -7.79 -26.70 14.34
CA ALA A 257 -7.50 -27.00 15.75
C ALA A 257 -6.95 -25.78 16.53
N LYS A 258 -6.04 -24.99 15.92
CA LYS A 258 -5.46 -23.79 16.51
C LYS A 258 -6.47 -22.66 16.73
N THR A 259 -7.39 -22.48 15.81
CA THR A 259 -8.31 -21.33 15.79
C THR A 259 -9.69 -21.61 16.38
N GLY A 260 -10.05 -22.87 16.58
CA GLY A 260 -11.38 -23.27 17.01
C GLY A 260 -12.44 -23.23 15.90
N LEU A 261 -12.02 -23.05 14.64
CA LEU A 261 -12.87 -23.13 13.44
C LEU A 261 -13.01 -24.57 12.95
N THR A 262 -13.74 -24.76 11.88
CA THR A 262 -13.92 -26.09 11.26
C THR A 262 -13.17 -26.22 9.94
N THR A 263 -12.84 -27.45 9.55
CA THR A 263 -12.25 -27.73 8.23
C THR A 263 -13.21 -27.47 7.05
N LYS A 264 -14.44 -27.03 7.31
CA LYS A 264 -15.40 -26.59 6.29
C LYS A 264 -15.35 -25.08 6.06
N THR A 265 -14.63 -24.33 6.90
CA THR A 265 -14.43 -22.89 6.70
C THR A 265 -13.64 -22.67 5.42
N ILE A 266 -14.18 -21.89 4.52
CA ILE A 266 -13.57 -21.59 3.22
C ILE A 266 -12.38 -20.63 3.45
N VAL A 267 -11.28 -20.86 2.75
CA VAL A 267 -10.14 -19.96 2.64
C VAL A 267 -10.17 -19.35 1.24
N THR A 268 -10.28 -18.04 1.20
CA THR A 268 -10.44 -17.26 -0.05
C THR A 268 -9.08 -16.82 -0.58
N VAL A 269 -8.94 -16.65 -1.89
CA VAL A 269 -7.73 -16.08 -2.49
C VAL A 269 -7.43 -14.71 -1.88
N GLY A 270 -6.18 -14.50 -1.47
CA GLY A 270 -5.75 -13.26 -0.81
C GLY A 270 -5.65 -12.06 -1.75
N THR A 271 -5.48 -10.86 -1.18
CA THR A 271 -5.36 -9.61 -1.94
C THR A 271 -4.45 -8.61 -1.24
N PHE A 272 -4.29 -7.40 -1.80
CA PHE A 272 -3.62 -6.29 -1.13
C PHE A 272 -4.60 -5.43 -0.33
N ASP A 273 -4.09 -4.84 0.77
CA ASP A 273 -4.84 -4.03 1.73
C ASP A 273 -5.58 -2.85 1.09
N ALA A 274 -4.91 -2.12 0.18
CA ALA A 274 -5.50 -0.99 -0.51
C ALA A 274 -6.67 -1.40 -1.42
N HIS A 275 -6.54 -2.53 -2.14
CA HIS A 275 -7.56 -3.06 -3.03
C HIS A 275 -8.76 -3.57 -2.22
N SER A 276 -8.49 -4.29 -1.13
CA SER A 276 -9.49 -4.70 -0.15
C SER A 276 -10.19 -3.49 0.47
N GLY A 277 -9.42 -2.47 0.88
CA GLY A 277 -9.94 -1.22 1.44
C GLY A 277 -10.90 -0.50 0.50
N ALA A 278 -10.60 -0.53 -0.81
CA ALA A 278 -11.49 0.05 -1.81
C ALA A 278 -12.85 -0.67 -1.85
N VAL A 279 -12.85 -1.99 -1.79
CA VAL A 279 -14.09 -2.79 -1.73
C VAL A 279 -14.86 -2.52 -0.43
N GLY A 280 -14.16 -2.47 0.71
CA GLY A 280 -14.75 -2.12 2.01
C GLY A 280 -15.35 -0.71 2.05
N ALA A 281 -14.81 0.22 1.26
CA ALA A 281 -15.30 1.57 1.10
C ALA A 281 -16.35 1.75 -0.02
N ARG A 282 -16.88 0.65 -0.59
CA ARG A 282 -17.88 0.65 -1.67
C ARG A 282 -17.39 1.33 -2.94
N VAL A 283 -16.23 0.91 -3.44
CA VAL A 283 -15.72 1.42 -4.72
C VAL A 283 -16.72 1.15 -5.85
N GLU A 284 -16.89 2.16 -6.70
CA GLU A 284 -17.72 2.10 -7.91
C GLU A 284 -17.01 2.80 -9.07
N GLU A 285 -17.45 2.59 -10.29
CA GLU A 285 -16.90 3.30 -11.46
C GLU A 285 -16.98 4.81 -11.29
N ASN A 286 -16.00 5.52 -11.78
CA ASN A 286 -15.83 6.97 -11.66
C ASN A 286 -15.63 7.50 -10.22
N ALA A 287 -15.41 6.62 -9.24
CA ALA A 287 -14.96 6.98 -7.90
C ALA A 287 -13.49 6.62 -7.71
N LEU A 288 -12.72 7.53 -7.13
CA LEU A 288 -11.35 7.27 -6.70
C LEU A 288 -11.33 7.05 -5.20
N ILE A 289 -10.92 5.86 -4.78
CA ILE A 289 -10.69 5.56 -3.36
C ILE A 289 -9.28 5.97 -3.03
N ARG A 290 -9.15 6.86 -2.05
CA ARG A 290 -7.87 7.37 -1.61
C ARG A 290 -7.55 6.93 -0.19
N ILE A 291 -6.63 6.01 -0.05
CA ILE A 291 -6.12 5.52 1.22
C ILE A 291 -5.05 6.49 1.71
N MET A 292 -5.31 7.21 2.81
CA MET A 292 -4.46 8.27 3.33
C MET A 292 -3.84 7.88 4.67
N GLY A 293 -2.59 7.43 4.62
CA GLY A 293 -1.74 7.11 5.74
C GLY A 293 -0.43 7.91 5.73
N THR A 294 0.69 7.26 5.98
CA THR A 294 2.06 7.77 5.82
C THR A 294 2.33 8.15 4.36
N SER A 295 1.97 7.28 3.44
CA SER A 295 1.85 7.48 1.99
C SER A 295 0.38 7.45 1.57
N THR A 296 0.10 7.51 0.26
CA THR A 296 -1.24 7.19 -0.26
C THR A 296 -1.20 6.03 -1.23
N CYS A 297 -2.31 5.30 -1.26
CA CYS A 297 -2.66 4.42 -2.37
C CYS A 297 -4.01 4.87 -2.92
N ASP A 298 -4.08 5.03 -4.22
CA ASP A 298 -5.26 5.53 -4.94
C ASP A 298 -5.78 4.40 -5.83
N ILE A 299 -6.99 3.92 -5.56
CA ILE A 299 -7.60 2.80 -6.27
C ILE A 299 -8.84 3.27 -7.02
N MET A 300 -8.91 2.93 -8.29
CA MET A 300 -10.06 3.16 -9.16
C MET A 300 -10.45 1.86 -9.86
N VAL A 301 -11.71 1.73 -10.22
CA VAL A 301 -12.19 0.65 -11.09
C VAL A 301 -12.87 1.23 -12.32
N ALA A 302 -12.67 0.57 -13.46
CA ALA A 302 -13.31 0.97 -14.71
C ALA A 302 -13.70 -0.27 -15.53
N SER A 303 -14.77 -0.16 -16.34
CA SER A 303 -15.13 -1.23 -17.26
C SER A 303 -14.14 -1.35 -18.42
N GLY A 304 -14.02 -2.54 -18.99
CA GLY A 304 -13.22 -2.75 -20.20
C GLY A 304 -13.68 -1.88 -21.38
N GLU A 305 -14.98 -1.53 -21.45
CA GLU A 305 -15.50 -0.61 -22.47
C GLU A 305 -14.96 0.83 -22.27
N THR A 306 -14.81 1.27 -21.02
CA THR A 306 -14.28 2.60 -20.69
C THR A 306 -12.78 2.71 -20.97
N ILE A 307 -12.01 1.69 -20.62
CA ILE A 307 -10.55 1.64 -20.81
C ILE A 307 -10.20 1.37 -22.28
N GLY A 308 -10.93 0.45 -22.95
CA GLY A 308 -10.58 -0.01 -24.28
C GLY A 308 -9.14 -0.55 -24.34
N ASP A 309 -8.38 -0.12 -25.34
CA ASP A 309 -6.96 -0.47 -25.52
C ASP A 309 -6.00 0.49 -24.78
N THR A 310 -6.52 1.43 -23.97
CA THR A 310 -5.70 2.43 -23.27
C THR A 310 -4.91 1.81 -22.14
N THR A 311 -3.61 2.09 -22.09
CA THR A 311 -2.77 1.84 -20.91
C THR A 311 -2.46 3.17 -20.23
N VAL A 312 -2.86 3.30 -18.98
CA VAL A 312 -2.62 4.51 -18.20
C VAL A 312 -1.14 4.58 -17.80
N LYS A 313 -0.44 5.60 -18.31
CA LYS A 313 1.00 5.74 -18.09
C LYS A 313 1.32 6.32 -16.72
N GLY A 314 2.45 5.91 -16.16
CA GLY A 314 3.02 6.48 -14.94
C GLY A 314 2.21 6.20 -13.67
N ILE A 315 1.33 5.19 -13.66
CA ILE A 315 0.62 4.67 -12.49
C ILE A 315 1.32 3.41 -11.95
N CYS A 316 0.78 2.78 -10.91
CA CYS A 316 1.40 1.61 -10.26
C CYS A 316 0.83 0.26 -10.75
N GLY A 317 -0.18 0.27 -11.59
CA GLY A 317 -0.76 -0.95 -12.17
C GLY A 317 -2.17 -0.76 -12.71
N GLN A 318 -2.50 -1.61 -13.71
CA GLN A 318 -3.78 -1.70 -14.40
C GLN A 318 -4.09 -3.17 -14.65
N VAL A 319 -5.00 -3.77 -13.86
CA VAL A 319 -5.21 -5.22 -13.82
C VAL A 319 -6.70 -5.56 -13.78
N ASP A 320 -7.15 -6.38 -14.73
CA ASP A 320 -8.53 -6.88 -14.76
C ASP A 320 -8.81 -7.78 -13.56
N GLY A 321 -9.90 -7.51 -12.84
CA GLY A 321 -10.36 -8.28 -11.70
C GLY A 321 -9.53 -8.14 -10.42
N SER A 322 -8.57 -7.22 -10.34
CA SER A 322 -7.74 -7.06 -9.14
C SER A 322 -8.47 -6.48 -7.93
N VAL A 323 -9.55 -5.74 -8.15
CA VAL A 323 -10.40 -5.14 -7.11
C VAL A 323 -11.80 -5.75 -7.17
N ILE A 324 -12.47 -5.61 -8.28
CA ILE A 324 -13.81 -6.15 -8.54
C ILE A 324 -13.73 -7.03 -9.79
N PRO A 325 -14.12 -8.31 -9.70
CA PRO A 325 -14.13 -9.19 -10.86
C PRO A 325 -14.91 -8.61 -12.04
N GLY A 326 -14.30 -8.62 -13.23
CA GLY A 326 -14.88 -8.07 -14.45
C GLY A 326 -14.73 -6.55 -14.61
N LEU A 327 -14.06 -5.88 -13.69
CA LEU A 327 -13.62 -4.49 -13.81
C LEU A 327 -12.09 -4.40 -13.74
N ILE A 328 -11.53 -3.50 -14.51
CA ILE A 328 -10.10 -3.21 -14.47
C ILE A 328 -9.80 -2.36 -13.25
N GLY A 329 -8.96 -2.87 -12.35
CA GLY A 329 -8.46 -2.13 -11.20
C GLY A 329 -7.21 -1.34 -11.57
N LEU A 330 -7.19 -0.05 -11.19
CA LEU A 330 -6.08 0.87 -11.42
C LEU A 330 -5.52 1.32 -10.08
N GLU A 331 -4.19 1.27 -9.96
CA GLU A 331 -3.46 1.66 -8.75
C GLU A 331 -2.53 2.84 -9.04
N ALA A 332 -2.60 3.86 -8.18
CA ALA A 332 -1.69 4.99 -8.15
C ALA A 332 -1.34 5.34 -6.69
N GLY A 333 -0.55 6.38 -6.44
CA GLY A 333 -0.31 6.85 -5.08
C GLY A 333 0.86 7.82 -4.95
N GLN A 334 0.95 8.47 -3.78
CA GLN A 334 2.07 9.34 -3.41
C GLN A 334 3.02 8.60 -2.48
N SER A 335 4.32 8.77 -2.68
CA SER A 335 5.39 8.16 -1.85
C SER A 335 5.36 8.65 -0.42
N ALA A 336 4.93 9.90 -0.19
CA ALA A 336 4.77 10.52 1.12
C ALA A 336 3.52 11.39 1.14
N PHE A 337 2.72 11.28 2.20
CA PHE A 337 1.54 12.11 2.46
C PHE A 337 1.57 12.55 3.93
N GLY A 338 1.16 11.72 4.86
CA GLY A 338 1.31 11.98 6.28
C GLY A 338 2.78 12.13 6.70
N ASP A 339 3.68 11.39 6.06
CA ASP A 339 5.12 11.46 6.32
C ASP A 339 5.74 12.83 6.01
N VAL A 340 5.18 13.61 5.08
CA VAL A 340 5.61 14.99 4.83
C VAL A 340 5.42 15.85 6.09
N LEU A 341 4.30 15.68 6.76
CA LEU A 341 3.95 16.41 7.97
C LEU A 341 4.70 15.86 9.20
N ALA A 342 4.91 14.55 9.26
CA ALA A 342 5.73 13.90 10.29
C ALA A 342 7.19 14.36 10.19
N TRP A 343 7.78 14.37 8.99
CA TRP A 343 9.10 14.91 8.74
C TRP A 343 9.23 16.36 9.21
N TYR A 344 8.24 17.20 8.92
CA TYR A 344 8.29 18.60 9.37
C TYR A 344 8.16 18.73 10.90
N LYS A 345 7.32 17.89 11.52
CA LYS A 345 7.25 17.78 12.99
C LYS A 345 8.62 17.45 13.57
N ASP A 346 9.32 16.47 13.02
CA ASP A 346 10.64 16.05 13.52
C ASP A 346 11.69 17.17 13.44
N ILE A 347 11.66 17.97 12.36
CA ILE A 347 12.50 19.16 12.25
C ILE A 347 12.21 20.16 13.39
N LEU A 348 10.95 20.41 13.70
CA LEU A 348 10.55 21.33 14.76
C LEU A 348 10.81 20.77 16.16
N MET A 349 10.84 19.46 16.33
CA MET A 349 11.16 18.78 17.59
C MET A 349 12.67 18.72 17.86
N TRP A 350 13.55 19.07 16.91
CA TRP A 350 14.99 19.05 17.08
C TRP A 350 15.46 19.82 18.33
N PRO A 351 15.00 21.04 18.66
CA PRO A 351 15.38 21.74 19.89
C PRO A 351 14.96 21.01 21.15
N VAL A 352 13.84 20.27 21.11
CA VAL A 352 13.38 19.48 22.24
C VAL A 352 14.36 18.34 22.51
N TYR A 353 14.69 17.56 21.48
CA TYR A 353 15.57 16.40 21.62
C TYR A 353 17.03 16.79 21.86
N GLN A 354 17.54 17.87 21.22
CA GLN A 354 18.95 18.22 21.28
C GLN A 354 19.28 19.28 22.34
N VAL A 355 18.31 20.07 22.79
CA VAL A 355 18.55 21.15 23.77
C VAL A 355 17.83 20.88 25.08
N LEU A 356 16.48 20.67 25.04
CA LEU A 356 15.70 20.45 26.27
C LEU A 356 16.10 19.16 26.98
N MET A 357 16.22 18.04 26.26
CA MET A 357 16.57 16.75 26.84
C MET A 357 17.98 16.72 27.45
N HIS A 358 18.88 17.60 27.01
CA HIS A 358 20.25 17.72 27.54
C HIS A 358 20.41 18.85 28.60
N SER A 359 19.33 19.55 28.96
CA SER A 359 19.38 20.60 29.97
C SER A 359 19.63 20.02 31.37
N GLU A 360 20.61 20.55 32.09
CA GLU A 360 20.87 20.17 33.49
C GLU A 360 19.94 20.93 34.49
N SER A 361 19.21 21.92 34.01
CA SER A 361 18.35 22.79 34.85
C SER A 361 16.95 22.22 35.09
N ILE A 362 16.59 21.09 34.43
CA ILE A 362 15.25 20.50 34.42
C ILE A 362 15.37 19.02 34.80
N SER A 363 14.47 18.51 35.65
CA SER A 363 14.45 17.09 36.03
C SER A 363 14.12 16.20 34.82
N GLU A 364 14.65 14.98 34.80
CA GLU A 364 14.42 14.01 33.72
C GLU A 364 12.92 13.70 33.52
N GLU A 365 12.16 13.60 34.62
CA GLU A 365 10.71 13.40 34.57
C GLU A 365 10.01 14.55 33.85
N LEU A 366 10.38 15.81 34.17
CA LEU A 366 9.77 16.99 33.54
C LEU A 366 10.18 17.12 32.07
N LYS A 367 11.44 16.82 31.71
CA LYS A 367 11.91 16.79 30.31
C LYS A 367 11.07 15.82 29.48
N LYS A 368 10.92 14.58 29.97
CA LYS A 368 10.13 13.54 29.30
C LYS A 368 8.68 13.99 29.12
N LYS A 369 8.06 14.46 30.19
CA LYS A 369 6.68 14.95 30.14
C LYS A 369 6.48 16.06 29.12
N LEU A 370 7.39 17.07 29.09
CA LEU A 370 7.32 18.16 28.13
C LEU A 370 7.55 17.69 26.69
N ALA A 371 8.49 16.76 26.46
CA ALA A 371 8.74 16.19 25.15
C ALA A 371 7.50 15.42 24.64
N ASP A 372 6.89 14.57 25.47
CA ASP A 372 5.69 13.81 25.16
C ASP A 372 4.50 14.73 24.84
N GLU A 373 4.29 15.80 25.66
CA GLU A 373 3.24 16.80 25.43
C GLU A 373 3.46 17.55 24.11
N MET A 374 4.70 17.96 23.81
CA MET A 374 5.02 18.66 22.56
C MET A 374 4.85 17.75 21.36
N GLU A 375 5.30 16.51 21.45
CA GLU A 375 5.19 15.54 20.37
C GLU A 375 3.72 15.24 20.03
N HIS A 376 2.87 15.14 21.05
CA HIS A 376 1.44 14.89 20.88
C HIS A 376 0.70 16.09 20.28
N ASP A 377 1.03 17.30 20.74
CA ASP A 377 0.26 18.51 20.47
C ASP A 377 0.70 19.29 19.22
N LEU A 378 1.94 19.11 18.75
CA LEU A 378 2.56 20.02 17.77
C LEU A 378 1.77 20.07 16.45
N ILE A 379 1.42 18.93 15.86
CA ILE A 379 0.63 18.88 14.60
C ILE A 379 -0.72 19.53 14.78
N ARG A 380 -1.41 19.27 15.89
CA ARG A 380 -2.72 19.88 16.19
C ARG A 380 -2.64 21.40 16.29
N LYS A 381 -1.62 21.92 16.97
CA LYS A 381 -1.38 23.37 17.10
C LYS A 381 -0.98 24.00 15.76
N LEU A 382 -0.13 23.35 14.97
CA LEU A 382 0.23 23.83 13.63
C LEU A 382 -0.99 23.88 12.71
N THR A 383 -1.82 22.85 12.73
CA THR A 383 -3.09 22.81 11.97
C THR A 383 -3.97 24.00 12.35
N HIS A 384 -4.22 24.20 13.65
CA HIS A 384 -5.08 25.29 14.12
C HIS A 384 -4.55 26.69 13.74
N GLU A 385 -3.23 26.91 13.79
CA GLU A 385 -2.65 28.17 13.37
C GLU A 385 -2.62 28.31 11.84
N ALA A 386 -2.41 27.24 11.09
CA ALA A 386 -2.44 27.24 9.64
C ALA A 386 -3.84 27.55 9.08
N GLU A 387 -4.90 27.06 9.74
CA GLU A 387 -6.29 27.37 9.38
C GLU A 387 -6.62 28.87 9.48
N LYS A 388 -6.00 29.57 10.42
CA LYS A 388 -6.22 31.02 10.62
C LYS A 388 -5.51 31.90 9.58
N ILE A 389 -4.57 31.36 8.82
CA ILE A 389 -3.85 32.12 7.78
C ILE A 389 -4.83 32.43 6.64
N PRO A 390 -5.12 33.72 6.38
CA PRO A 390 -6.03 34.10 5.30
C PRO A 390 -5.54 33.60 3.92
N LEU A 391 -6.46 33.42 3.00
CA LEU A 391 -6.12 33.07 1.61
C LEU A 391 -5.33 34.19 0.91
N SER A 392 -5.54 35.45 1.34
CA SER A 392 -4.82 36.62 0.83
C SER A 392 -3.35 36.66 1.20
N ASP A 393 -2.96 35.92 2.23
CA ASP A 393 -1.58 35.96 2.73
C ASP A 393 -0.66 35.10 1.84
N SER A 394 0.54 35.61 1.60
CA SER A 394 1.56 34.88 0.85
C SER A 394 2.06 33.69 1.67
N VAL A 395 1.77 32.49 1.20
CA VAL A 395 2.24 31.23 1.75
C VAL A 395 3.38 30.70 0.88
N PRO A 396 4.46 30.14 1.42
CA PRO A 396 5.50 29.48 0.63
C PRO A 396 4.91 28.41 -0.31
N ILE A 397 5.61 28.10 -1.40
CA ILE A 397 5.30 26.98 -2.28
C ILE A 397 6.24 25.84 -1.94
N ALA A 398 5.68 24.65 -1.73
CA ALA A 398 6.44 23.44 -1.41
C ALA A 398 6.12 22.31 -2.40
N LEU A 399 7.05 21.36 -2.53
CA LEU A 399 6.85 20.05 -3.19
C LEU A 399 6.80 18.96 -2.13
N ASP A 400 5.95 17.98 -2.34
CA ASP A 400 5.74 16.82 -1.44
C ASP A 400 6.76 15.69 -1.62
N TRP A 401 7.81 15.87 -2.43
CA TRP A 401 8.77 14.83 -2.84
C TRP A 401 9.87 14.56 -1.80
N VAL A 402 9.54 14.53 -0.51
CA VAL A 402 10.52 14.20 0.55
C VAL A 402 11.04 12.77 0.43
N ASN A 403 10.26 11.89 -0.19
CA ASN A 403 10.60 10.50 -0.48
C ASN A 403 10.47 10.16 -1.99
N GLY A 404 10.91 11.08 -2.85
CA GLY A 404 10.72 10.94 -4.30
C GLY A 404 9.27 11.09 -4.75
N ARG A 405 9.00 10.80 -6.02
CA ARG A 405 7.66 10.77 -6.60
C ARG A 405 7.33 9.34 -7.04
N ARG A 406 6.12 8.83 -6.71
CA ARG A 406 5.60 7.54 -7.17
C ARG A 406 4.72 7.72 -8.40
N THR A 407 3.67 8.52 -8.30
CA THR A 407 2.73 8.81 -9.40
C THR A 407 2.53 10.32 -9.54
N PRO A 408 2.44 10.86 -10.77
CA PRO A 408 2.73 10.20 -12.05
C PRO A 408 4.24 10.05 -12.30
N ASP A 409 4.60 9.09 -13.13
CA ASP A 409 5.95 8.92 -13.67
C ASP A 409 7.01 8.80 -12.55
N ALA A 410 7.09 7.62 -11.93
CA ALA A 410 7.94 7.35 -10.78
C ALA A 410 9.38 7.83 -10.96
N ASP A 411 9.86 8.64 -10.00
CA ASP A 411 11.24 9.12 -9.94
C ASP A 411 11.68 9.30 -8.48
N GLN A 412 12.45 8.37 -7.98
CA GLN A 412 12.92 8.32 -6.59
C GLN A 412 14.08 9.29 -6.32
N GLU A 413 14.70 9.86 -7.36
CA GLU A 413 15.79 10.83 -7.20
C GLU A 413 15.29 12.25 -6.96
N LEU A 414 14.04 12.55 -7.29
CA LEU A 414 13.41 13.82 -6.99
C LEU A 414 13.41 14.09 -5.48
N LYS A 415 13.60 15.35 -5.12
CA LYS A 415 13.60 15.81 -3.73
C LYS A 415 12.67 16.99 -3.55
N ALA A 416 12.12 17.09 -2.35
CA ALA A 416 11.27 18.23 -1.97
C ALA A 416 12.03 19.56 -2.06
N ALA A 417 11.28 20.62 -2.30
CA ALA A 417 11.77 21.98 -2.28
C ALA A 417 10.75 22.90 -1.63
N ILE A 418 11.21 23.98 -1.01
CA ILE A 418 10.36 25.06 -0.48
C ILE A 418 10.89 26.36 -1.05
N SER A 419 10.02 27.18 -1.62
CA SER A 419 10.36 28.47 -2.22
C SER A 419 9.53 29.61 -1.66
N GLN A 420 9.92 30.88 -1.97
CA GLN A 420 9.20 32.09 -1.57
C GLN A 420 9.20 32.33 -0.04
N LEU A 421 10.25 31.91 0.66
CA LEU A 421 10.44 32.22 2.08
C LEU A 421 10.80 33.72 2.28
N SER A 422 10.28 34.30 3.33
CA SER A 422 10.59 35.66 3.77
C SER A 422 10.88 35.71 5.28
N LEU A 423 11.35 36.84 5.79
CA LEU A 423 11.55 37.04 7.23
C LEU A 423 10.23 36.92 8.03
N GLY A 424 9.10 37.15 7.39
CA GLY A 424 7.78 36.99 8.00
C GLY A 424 7.24 35.55 8.01
N THR A 425 7.91 34.62 7.32
CA THR A 425 7.49 33.23 7.26
C THR A 425 7.67 32.53 8.61
N LYS A 426 6.60 31.99 9.17
CA LYS A 426 6.58 31.26 10.45
C LYS A 426 6.27 29.77 10.22
N ALA A 427 6.47 28.93 11.23
CA ALA A 427 6.22 27.50 11.16
C ALA A 427 4.80 27.14 10.63
N PRO A 428 3.69 27.78 11.03
CA PRO A 428 2.37 27.50 10.44
C PRO A 428 2.27 27.82 8.95
N HIS A 429 3.02 28.79 8.41
CA HIS A 429 3.03 29.08 6.96
C HIS A 429 3.69 27.95 6.17
N ILE A 430 4.81 27.41 6.69
CA ILE A 430 5.48 26.25 6.07
C ILE A 430 4.60 25.01 6.17
N PHE A 431 3.96 24.78 7.32
CA PHE A 431 3.01 23.67 7.50
C PHE A 431 1.85 23.75 6.49
N LYS A 432 1.25 24.94 6.31
CA LYS A 432 0.19 25.15 5.30
C LYS A 432 0.71 24.88 3.88
N ALA A 433 1.92 25.33 3.56
CA ALA A 433 2.56 25.05 2.27
C ALA A 433 2.75 23.55 2.01
N LEU A 434 3.14 22.78 3.04
CA LEU A 434 3.28 21.33 2.94
C LEU A 434 1.93 20.62 2.80
N VAL A 435 0.88 21.08 3.52
CA VAL A 435 -0.49 20.60 3.31
C VAL A 435 -0.96 20.87 1.88
N ASN A 436 -0.70 22.07 1.35
CA ASN A 436 -1.02 22.38 -0.04
C ASN A 436 -0.24 21.48 -0.99
N ALA A 437 1.05 21.20 -0.74
CA ALA A 437 1.90 20.36 -1.58
C ALA A 437 1.36 18.93 -1.70
N ILE A 438 1.00 18.28 -0.59
CA ILE A 438 0.41 16.93 -0.61
C ILE A 438 -0.93 16.90 -1.36
N CYS A 439 -1.72 17.97 -1.27
CA CYS A 439 -2.97 18.10 -2.03
C CYS A 439 -2.71 18.34 -3.54
N PHE A 440 -1.68 19.12 -3.89
CA PHE A 440 -1.28 19.31 -5.29
C PHE A 440 -0.71 18.02 -5.91
N GLY A 441 0.07 17.25 -5.15
CA GLY A 441 0.50 15.91 -5.58
C GLY A 441 -0.70 14.99 -5.86
N ALA A 442 -1.74 15.04 -5.02
CA ALA A 442 -3.00 14.34 -5.26
C ALA A 442 -3.69 14.79 -6.55
N LYS A 443 -3.72 16.10 -6.82
CA LYS A 443 -4.29 16.65 -8.06
C LYS A 443 -3.53 16.14 -9.29
N LYS A 444 -2.21 16.01 -9.23
CA LYS A 444 -1.42 15.44 -10.35
C LYS A 444 -1.81 14.00 -10.68
N ILE A 445 -2.20 13.21 -9.68
CA ILE A 445 -2.69 11.84 -9.89
C ILE A 445 -4.07 11.87 -10.56
N VAL A 446 -4.99 12.69 -10.07
CA VAL A 446 -6.32 12.86 -10.66
C VAL A 446 -6.20 13.36 -12.11
N ASP A 447 -5.35 14.39 -12.35
CA ASP A 447 -5.10 14.91 -13.69
C ASP A 447 -4.59 13.82 -14.64
N ARG A 448 -3.70 12.93 -14.19
CA ARG A 448 -3.18 11.84 -15.01
C ARG A 448 -4.30 10.88 -15.45
N PHE A 449 -5.20 10.49 -14.54
CA PHE A 449 -6.34 9.65 -14.91
C PHE A 449 -7.27 10.35 -15.91
N GLU A 450 -7.54 11.65 -15.72
CA GLU A 450 -8.40 12.42 -16.61
C GLU A 450 -7.76 12.64 -17.98
N GLU A 451 -6.45 12.90 -18.07
CA GLU A 451 -5.67 13.03 -19.30
C GLU A 451 -5.71 11.74 -20.14
N GLU A 452 -5.76 10.59 -19.49
CA GLU A 452 -5.87 9.27 -20.15
C GLU A 452 -7.34 8.86 -20.42
N GLY A 453 -8.29 9.79 -20.22
CA GLY A 453 -9.71 9.63 -20.60
C GLY A 453 -10.61 9.03 -19.53
N LEU A 454 -10.12 8.80 -18.33
CA LEU A 454 -10.91 8.31 -17.21
C LEU A 454 -11.61 9.47 -16.51
N LYS A 455 -12.88 9.27 -16.15
CA LYS A 455 -13.65 10.27 -15.40
C LYS A 455 -13.63 9.97 -13.92
N ILE A 456 -13.37 10.99 -13.10
CA ILE A 456 -13.49 10.92 -11.65
C ILE A 456 -14.55 11.93 -11.22
N ASN A 457 -15.63 11.45 -10.61
CA ASN A 457 -16.75 12.28 -10.19
C ASN A 457 -16.73 12.56 -8.69
N LYS A 458 -16.09 11.69 -7.91
CA LYS A 458 -15.95 11.83 -6.47
C LYS A 458 -14.71 11.12 -5.96
N ILE A 459 -14.25 11.55 -4.79
CA ILE A 459 -13.20 10.90 -4.03
C ILE A 459 -13.82 10.28 -2.77
N ILE A 460 -13.39 9.07 -2.41
CA ILE A 460 -13.71 8.46 -1.13
C ILE A 460 -12.42 8.31 -0.35
N GLY A 461 -12.30 9.08 0.72
CA GLY A 461 -11.15 9.05 1.62
C GLY A 461 -11.29 7.95 2.67
N ILE A 462 -10.23 7.16 2.85
CA ILE A 462 -10.10 6.18 3.92
C ILE A 462 -8.75 6.34 4.63
N GLY A 463 -8.62 5.76 5.82
CA GLY A 463 -7.37 5.82 6.61
C GLY A 463 -7.32 6.97 7.61
N GLY A 464 -6.24 6.97 8.39
CA GLY A 464 -6.14 7.83 9.57
C GLY A 464 -6.15 9.34 9.30
N VAL A 465 -5.56 9.79 8.20
CA VAL A 465 -5.53 11.22 7.84
C VAL A 465 -6.91 11.70 7.40
N ALA A 466 -7.64 10.89 6.62
CA ALA A 466 -9.00 11.22 6.16
C ALA A 466 -9.94 11.52 7.32
N ARG A 467 -9.87 10.73 8.38
CA ARG A 467 -10.77 10.85 9.54
C ARG A 467 -10.32 11.90 10.56
N LYS A 468 -9.00 12.11 10.71
CA LYS A 468 -8.46 12.93 11.80
C LYS A 468 -8.17 14.38 11.41
N SER A 469 -8.15 14.73 10.11
CA SER A 469 -7.75 16.06 9.65
C SER A 469 -8.78 16.73 8.71
N PRO A 470 -9.85 17.34 9.26
CA PRO A 470 -10.81 18.12 8.45
C PRO A 470 -10.12 19.21 7.60
N PHE A 471 -9.05 19.81 8.10
CA PHE A 471 -8.28 20.83 7.38
C PHE A 471 -7.66 20.29 6.08
N ILE A 472 -7.01 19.13 6.16
CA ILE A 472 -6.45 18.49 4.95
C ILE A 472 -7.58 18.10 4.00
N MET A 473 -8.67 17.51 4.50
CA MET A 473 -9.77 17.05 3.67
C MET A 473 -10.49 18.20 2.95
N GLN A 474 -10.71 19.33 3.63
CA GLN A 474 -11.29 20.51 2.99
C GLN A 474 -10.33 21.14 1.97
N THR A 475 -9.03 21.21 2.30
CA THR A 475 -8.00 21.70 1.36
C THR A 475 -7.97 20.81 0.11
N LEU A 476 -8.00 19.50 0.29
CA LEU A 476 -8.00 18.53 -0.80
C LEU A 476 -9.25 18.68 -1.68
N ALA A 477 -10.44 18.82 -1.10
CA ALA A 477 -11.68 19.05 -1.84
C ALA A 477 -11.59 20.33 -2.70
N ASN A 478 -11.03 21.40 -2.14
CA ASN A 478 -10.84 22.67 -2.86
C ASN A 478 -9.80 22.59 -3.97
N VAL A 479 -8.68 21.88 -3.73
CA VAL A 479 -7.61 21.67 -4.73
C VAL A 479 -8.11 20.81 -5.90
N LEU A 480 -8.86 19.75 -5.60
CA LEU A 480 -9.40 18.83 -6.61
C LEU A 480 -10.62 19.41 -7.34
N ASP A 481 -11.29 20.41 -6.76
CA ASP A 481 -12.58 20.93 -7.22
C ASP A 481 -13.65 19.81 -7.30
N MET A 482 -13.63 18.90 -6.32
CA MET A 482 -14.48 17.70 -6.27
C MET A 482 -14.99 17.43 -4.85
N PRO A 483 -16.17 16.82 -4.69
CA PRO A 483 -16.65 16.36 -3.39
C PRO A 483 -15.80 15.18 -2.89
N ILE A 484 -15.54 15.15 -1.59
CA ILE A 484 -14.83 14.06 -0.92
C ILE A 484 -15.70 13.51 0.20
N ALA A 485 -16.06 12.23 0.10
CA ALA A 485 -16.70 11.49 1.18
C ALA A 485 -15.64 10.78 2.03
N VAL A 486 -15.87 10.64 3.33
CA VAL A 486 -14.99 9.89 4.25
C VAL A 486 -15.71 8.64 4.73
N ALA A 487 -15.12 7.48 4.55
CA ALA A 487 -15.67 6.22 5.03
C ALA A 487 -15.76 6.17 6.55
N ALA A 488 -16.87 5.65 7.08
CA ALA A 488 -17.14 5.60 8.52
C ALA A 488 -16.33 4.51 9.25
N SER A 489 -15.92 3.45 8.55
CA SER A 489 -15.14 2.35 9.16
C SER A 489 -13.65 2.68 9.22
N ASP A 490 -13.04 2.42 10.39
CA ASP A 490 -11.58 2.41 10.56
C ASP A 490 -10.93 1.14 9.96
N GLN A 491 -11.75 0.15 9.61
CA GLN A 491 -11.37 -1.22 9.28
C GLN A 491 -11.70 -1.56 7.82
N THR A 492 -11.67 -0.55 6.93
CA THR A 492 -12.08 -0.76 5.53
C THR A 492 -11.31 -1.89 4.82
N PRO A 493 -9.99 -2.13 5.03
CA PRO A 493 -9.31 -3.28 4.45
C PRO A 493 -9.88 -4.61 4.95
N ALA A 494 -9.91 -4.85 6.25
CA ALA A 494 -10.48 -6.08 6.82
C ALA A 494 -11.97 -6.27 6.44
N LEU A 495 -12.74 -5.18 6.33
CA LEU A 495 -14.14 -5.23 5.87
C LEU A 495 -14.22 -5.65 4.38
N GLY A 496 -13.34 -5.15 3.53
CA GLY A 496 -13.25 -5.57 2.13
C GLY A 496 -12.86 -7.04 1.99
N ALA A 497 -11.90 -7.52 2.79
CA ALA A 497 -11.58 -8.94 2.87
C ALA A 497 -12.80 -9.77 3.28
N ALA A 498 -13.57 -9.29 4.27
CA ALA A 498 -14.83 -9.94 4.68
C ALA A 498 -15.88 -9.96 3.54
N VAL A 499 -15.93 -8.92 2.69
CA VAL A 499 -16.78 -8.90 1.50
C VAL A 499 -16.41 -10.01 0.52
N TYR A 500 -15.13 -10.16 0.20
CA TYR A 500 -14.66 -11.27 -0.64
C TYR A 500 -14.98 -12.65 -0.02
N ALA A 501 -14.75 -12.80 1.28
CA ALA A 501 -15.09 -14.02 2.01
C ALA A 501 -16.59 -14.35 1.95
N ALA A 502 -17.46 -13.36 1.98
CA ALA A 502 -18.91 -13.57 1.87
C ALA A 502 -19.33 -14.03 0.46
N VAL A 503 -18.66 -13.53 -0.58
CA VAL A 503 -18.92 -13.96 -1.97
C VAL A 503 -18.42 -15.38 -2.19
N SER A 504 -17.19 -15.70 -1.79
CA SER A 504 -16.64 -17.06 -1.91
C SER A 504 -17.50 -18.11 -1.17
N ALA A 505 -18.13 -17.73 -0.05
CA ALA A 505 -19.06 -18.58 0.70
C ALA A 505 -20.48 -18.65 0.09
N GLY A 506 -20.70 -18.04 -1.08
CA GLY A 506 -22.00 -18.03 -1.76
C GLY A 506 -23.11 -17.30 -0.97
N VAL A 507 -22.74 -16.32 -0.14
CA VAL A 507 -23.71 -15.46 0.56
C VAL A 507 -24.26 -14.39 -0.38
N TYR A 508 -23.38 -13.85 -1.22
CA TYR A 508 -23.71 -12.89 -2.28
C TYR A 508 -23.23 -13.41 -3.63
N PRO A 509 -23.91 -13.06 -4.72
CA PRO A 509 -23.53 -13.52 -6.06
C PRO A 509 -22.34 -12.75 -6.64
N THR A 510 -22.12 -11.50 -6.20
CA THR A 510 -21.05 -10.62 -6.71
C THR A 510 -20.41 -9.78 -5.60
N VAL A 511 -19.17 -9.36 -5.84
CA VAL A 511 -18.45 -8.44 -4.94
C VAL A 511 -19.15 -7.08 -4.85
N GLN A 512 -19.73 -6.59 -5.95
CA GLN A 512 -20.47 -5.34 -5.97
C GLN A 512 -21.68 -5.38 -5.03
N GLU A 513 -22.51 -6.42 -5.13
CA GLU A 513 -23.67 -6.56 -4.26
C GLU A 513 -23.28 -6.71 -2.79
N ALA A 514 -22.26 -7.53 -2.51
CA ALA A 514 -21.75 -7.72 -1.16
C ALA A 514 -21.19 -6.41 -0.58
N SER A 515 -20.37 -5.67 -1.36
CA SER A 515 -19.81 -4.38 -0.98
C SER A 515 -20.90 -3.34 -0.67
N MET A 516 -21.94 -3.25 -1.49
CA MET A 516 -23.06 -2.35 -1.26
C MET A 516 -23.84 -2.66 0.03
N LYS A 517 -23.92 -3.94 0.43
CA LYS A 517 -24.62 -4.39 1.64
C LYS A 517 -23.77 -4.35 2.89
N MET A 518 -22.54 -4.83 2.79
CA MET A 518 -21.63 -5.01 3.93
C MET A 518 -20.65 -3.85 4.09
N GLY A 519 -20.33 -3.12 3.02
CA GLY A 519 -19.32 -2.07 3.02
C GLY A 519 -19.67 -0.87 3.90
N SER A 520 -18.65 -0.10 4.22
CA SER A 520 -18.78 1.09 5.09
C SER A 520 -19.72 2.14 4.50
N GLY A 521 -20.51 2.77 5.37
CA GLY A 521 -21.14 4.05 5.08
C GLY A 521 -20.13 5.21 5.12
N PHE A 522 -20.64 6.44 5.03
CA PHE A 522 -19.84 7.66 5.10
C PHE A 522 -20.15 8.43 6.39
N GLU A 523 -19.10 8.97 7.06
CA GLU A 523 -19.25 9.75 8.30
C GLU A 523 -19.14 11.26 8.06
N ALA A 524 -18.49 11.68 6.98
CA ALA A 524 -18.31 13.08 6.62
C ALA A 524 -18.27 13.26 5.10
N GLU A 525 -18.59 14.48 4.65
CA GLU A 525 -18.48 14.90 3.25
C GLU A 525 -17.94 16.33 3.20
N TYR A 526 -16.96 16.57 2.33
CA TYR A 526 -16.35 17.87 2.10
C TYR A 526 -16.66 18.34 0.68
N GLN A 527 -17.38 19.47 0.59
CA GLN A 527 -17.68 20.11 -0.69
C GLN A 527 -16.63 21.18 -1.03
N PRO A 528 -16.22 21.31 -2.30
CA PRO A 528 -15.33 22.37 -2.72
C PRO A 528 -15.98 23.74 -2.56
N LYS A 529 -15.22 24.73 -2.08
CA LYS A 529 -15.67 26.12 -1.93
C LYS A 529 -15.16 26.95 -3.11
N ALA A 530 -16.06 27.47 -3.91
CA ALA A 530 -15.74 28.11 -5.21
C ALA A 530 -14.65 29.21 -5.13
N GLU A 531 -14.66 30.05 -4.08
CA GLU A 531 -13.66 31.09 -3.89
C GLU A 531 -12.27 30.51 -3.57
N GLU A 532 -12.24 29.44 -2.75
CA GLU A 532 -10.99 28.76 -2.38
C GLU A 532 -10.45 27.96 -3.58
N VAL A 533 -11.30 27.32 -4.37
CA VAL A 533 -10.92 26.60 -5.60
C VAL A 533 -10.13 27.51 -6.56
N LYS A 534 -10.61 28.75 -6.78
CA LYS A 534 -9.90 29.70 -7.65
C LYS A 534 -8.50 30.00 -7.14
N HIS A 535 -8.37 30.24 -5.84
CA HIS A 535 -7.08 30.50 -5.20
C HIS A 535 -6.12 29.30 -5.35
N TYR A 536 -6.59 28.08 -5.11
CA TYR A 536 -5.76 26.88 -5.24
C TYR A 536 -5.36 26.59 -6.70
N LYS A 537 -6.18 26.93 -7.70
CA LYS A 537 -5.79 26.88 -9.11
C LYS A 537 -4.61 27.80 -9.44
N GLU A 538 -4.55 28.97 -8.83
CA GLU A 538 -3.42 29.91 -8.99
C GLU A 538 -2.15 29.38 -8.28
N LEU A 539 -2.28 28.83 -7.07
CA LEU A 539 -1.17 28.21 -6.35
C LEU A 539 -0.63 26.96 -7.06
N MET A 540 -1.50 26.16 -7.66
CA MET A 540 -1.11 24.97 -8.43
C MET A 540 -0.21 25.32 -9.63
N GLN A 541 -0.42 26.47 -10.27
CA GLN A 541 0.49 26.95 -11.32
C GLN A 541 1.90 27.27 -10.78
N GLN A 542 1.98 27.77 -9.56
CA GLN A 542 3.27 28.04 -8.90
C GLN A 542 3.95 26.75 -8.46
N TYR A 543 3.19 25.80 -7.94
CA TYR A 543 3.66 24.44 -7.62
C TYR A 543 4.25 23.78 -8.88
N GLN A 544 3.56 23.85 -10.03
CA GLN A 544 4.05 23.26 -11.29
C GLN A 544 5.37 23.89 -11.74
N LYS A 545 5.53 25.21 -11.65
CA LYS A 545 6.80 25.88 -11.98
C LYS A 545 7.96 25.43 -11.10
N LEU A 546 7.71 25.24 -9.80
CA LEU A 546 8.71 24.73 -8.87
C LEU A 546 9.03 23.26 -9.17
N ALA A 547 8.03 22.45 -9.50
CA ALA A 547 8.17 21.07 -9.92
C ALA A 547 9.06 20.96 -11.18
N ASP A 548 8.74 21.71 -12.23
CA ASP A 548 9.51 21.75 -13.49
C ASP A 548 10.97 22.14 -13.25
N PHE A 549 11.21 23.12 -12.36
CA PHE A 549 12.55 23.54 -11.98
C PHE A 549 13.34 22.42 -11.30
N VAL A 550 12.73 21.70 -10.35
CA VAL A 550 13.40 20.61 -9.62
C VAL A 550 13.67 19.43 -10.55
N GLU A 551 12.70 19.03 -11.37
CA GLU A 551 12.87 17.95 -12.37
C GLU A 551 14.01 18.25 -13.35
N TYR A 552 14.04 19.48 -13.91
CA TYR A 552 15.10 19.89 -14.81
C TYR A 552 16.48 19.79 -14.17
N ASN A 553 16.65 20.28 -12.93
CA ASN A 553 17.93 20.24 -12.23
C ASN A 553 18.36 18.82 -11.84
N THR A 554 17.42 17.94 -11.50
CA THR A 554 17.70 16.53 -11.21
C THR A 554 18.22 15.83 -12.45
N LYS A 555 17.56 15.98 -13.61
CA LYS A 555 18.03 15.46 -14.90
C LYS A 555 19.43 15.97 -15.30
N LEU A 556 19.71 17.25 -15.12
CA LEU A 556 21.04 17.80 -15.39
C LEU A 556 22.13 17.20 -14.51
N LYS A 557 21.82 16.92 -13.24
CA LYS A 557 22.76 16.31 -12.30
C LYS A 557 23.08 14.87 -12.70
N ASN A 558 22.09 14.13 -13.15
CA ASN A 558 22.22 12.74 -13.58
C ASN A 558 23.06 12.62 -14.85
N ASN A 559 22.75 13.43 -15.86
CA ASN A 559 23.55 13.47 -17.11
C ASN A 559 25.03 13.79 -16.85
N ARG A 560 25.33 14.64 -15.83
CA ARG A 560 26.72 14.94 -15.46
C ARG A 560 27.42 13.79 -14.75
N LYS A 561 26.69 13.00 -13.93
CA LYS A 561 27.25 11.81 -13.28
C LYS A 561 27.58 10.72 -14.32
N GLU A 562 26.71 10.52 -15.30
CA GLU A 562 26.94 9.56 -16.38
C GLU A 562 28.19 9.91 -17.21
N LEU A 563 28.37 11.21 -17.53
CA LEU A 563 29.54 11.71 -18.26
C LEU A 563 30.86 11.64 -17.44
N GLN A 564 30.78 11.56 -16.12
CA GLN A 564 31.97 11.41 -15.26
C GLN A 564 32.33 9.95 -15.02
N ASN A 565 31.40 9.04 -15.23
CA ASN A 565 31.57 7.59 -15.05
C ASN A 565 31.83 6.84 -16.37
N SER A 566 31.71 7.53 -17.51
CA SER A 566 32.08 7.09 -18.87
C SER A 566 33.52 7.52 -19.22
#